data_8aa0927a4f8a6208725842279f8650dc
#
_entry.id   8aa0927a4f8a6208725842279f8650dc
#
_cell.length_a   1.000
_cell.length_b   1.000
_cell.length_c   1.000
_cell.angle_alpha   90.00
_cell.angle_beta   90.00
_cell.angle_gamma   90.00
#
_symmetry.space_group_name_H-M   'P 1'
#
loop_
_entity.id
_entity.type
_entity.pdbx_description
1 polymer ?
#
loop_
_entity_poly.entity_id
_entity_poly.type
_entity_poly.pdbx_seq_one_letter_code
_entity_poly.pdbx_strand_id
1 'polypeptide(L)'
;MIKLNTSQIKDYLKTLNSPWVLMNNHLHRAFIFKDFEAAFSFITHVTAIAEELNHHPRWENEYNKVDIELYTHDADGITEKDFILAQKIDQ
;
A
#
# COMPACT_ATOMS: atom_id res chain seq x y z
N MET A 1 -12.60 11.01 8.64
CA MET A 1 -11.74 10.71 7.50
C MET A 1 -12.55 10.66 6.23
N ILE A 2 -12.08 11.32 5.18
CA ILE A 2 -12.86 11.50 3.96
C ILE A 2 -12.44 10.49 2.89
N LYS A 3 -13.42 9.72 2.42
CA LYS A 3 -13.23 8.82 1.29
C LYS A 3 -12.98 9.64 0.03
N LEU A 4 -11.91 9.31 -0.70
CA LEU A 4 -11.60 9.98 -1.96
C LEU A 4 -12.48 9.44 -3.09
N ASN A 5 -12.86 10.32 -4.01
CA ASN A 5 -13.56 9.90 -5.22
C ASN A 5 -12.56 9.45 -6.29
N THR A 6 -13.07 8.88 -7.39
CA THR A 6 -12.21 8.34 -8.45
C THR A 6 -11.26 9.39 -9.04
N SER A 7 -11.75 10.62 -9.24
CA SER A 7 -10.93 11.70 -9.78
C SER A 7 -9.79 12.07 -8.84
N GLN A 8 -10.08 12.17 -7.55
CA GLN A 8 -9.06 12.45 -6.54
C GLN A 8 -8.02 11.32 -6.46
N ILE A 9 -8.48 10.07 -6.51
CA ILE A 9 -7.57 8.92 -6.50
C ILE A 9 -6.62 8.98 -7.69
N LYS A 10 -7.12 9.30 -8.89
CA LYS A 10 -6.27 9.42 -10.07
C LYS A 10 -5.22 10.51 -9.91
N ASP A 11 -5.60 11.64 -9.34
CA ASP A 11 -4.67 12.74 -9.10
C ASP A 11 -3.58 12.33 -8.09
N TYR A 12 -3.96 11.68 -7.00
CA TYR A 12 -2.99 11.18 -6.02
C TYR A 12 -2.07 10.12 -6.61
N LEU A 13 -2.58 9.23 -7.47
CA LEU A 13 -1.75 8.22 -8.11
C LEU A 13 -0.63 8.84 -8.95
N LYS A 14 -0.87 9.98 -9.55
CA LYS A 14 0.15 10.70 -10.33
C LYS A 14 1.30 11.18 -9.46
N THR A 15 1.05 11.39 -8.17
CA THR A 15 2.10 11.85 -7.24
C THR A 15 2.99 10.70 -6.77
N LEU A 16 2.56 9.45 -6.94
CA LEU A 16 3.36 8.28 -6.59
C LEU A 16 4.24 7.93 -7.79
N ASN A 17 5.55 7.98 -7.59
CA ASN A 17 6.49 7.66 -8.65
C ASN A 17 6.80 6.17 -8.67
N SER A 18 5.75 5.34 -8.70
CA SER A 18 5.86 3.89 -8.54
C SER A 18 4.61 3.21 -9.06
N PRO A 19 4.62 1.90 -9.30
CA PRO A 19 3.53 1.20 -9.99
C PRO A 19 2.37 0.80 -9.08
N TRP A 20 1.91 1.70 -8.22
CA TRP A 20 0.65 1.49 -7.51
C TRP A 20 -0.51 1.66 -8.46
N VAL A 21 -1.50 0.77 -8.37
CA VAL A 21 -2.71 0.81 -9.21
C VAL A 21 -3.96 0.71 -8.35
N LEU A 22 -5.06 1.20 -8.89
CA LEU A 22 -6.37 1.02 -8.28
C LEU A 22 -6.95 -0.31 -8.80
N MET A 23 -7.21 -1.24 -7.88
CA MET A 23 -7.75 -2.55 -8.23
C MET A 23 -8.79 -2.94 -7.18
N ASN A 24 -10.03 -3.24 -7.61
CA ASN A 24 -11.12 -3.61 -6.70
C ASN A 24 -11.28 -2.64 -5.53
N ASN A 25 -11.18 -1.34 -5.82
CA ASN A 25 -11.30 -0.25 -4.84
C ASN A 25 -10.21 -0.25 -3.76
N HIS A 26 -9.08 -0.90 -4.02
CA HIS A 26 -7.89 -0.88 -3.17
C HIS A 26 -6.72 -0.35 -3.96
N LEU A 27 -5.76 0.28 -3.30
CA LEU A 27 -4.46 0.54 -3.90
C LEU A 27 -3.68 -0.76 -3.84
N HIS A 28 -3.11 -1.16 -4.96
CA HIS A 28 -2.41 -2.44 -5.07
C HIS A 28 -1.03 -2.26 -5.69
N ARG A 29 -0.05 -2.96 -5.14
CA ARG A 29 1.29 -3.06 -5.72
C ARG A 29 1.89 -4.41 -5.40
N ALA A 30 2.49 -5.06 -6.42
CA ALA A 30 3.23 -6.30 -6.26
C ALA A 30 4.72 -5.99 -6.21
N PHE A 31 5.44 -6.70 -5.32
CA PHE A 31 6.89 -6.58 -5.16
C PHE A 31 7.51 -7.94 -5.36
N ILE A 32 8.63 -7.98 -6.09
CA ILE A 32 9.39 -9.21 -6.33
C ILE A 32 10.79 -9.03 -5.77
N PHE A 33 11.23 -9.97 -4.95
CA PHE A 33 12.54 -9.93 -4.32
C PHE A 33 13.42 -11.09 -4.82
N LYS A 34 14.67 -11.11 -4.40
CA LYS A 34 15.58 -12.18 -4.84
C LYS A 34 15.27 -13.52 -4.19
N ASP A 35 14.71 -13.51 -2.97
CA ASP A 35 14.41 -14.72 -2.22
C ASP A 35 13.37 -14.43 -1.12
N PHE A 36 13.01 -15.47 -0.37
CA PHE A 36 12.02 -15.36 0.71
C PHE A 36 12.51 -14.47 1.85
N GLU A 37 13.79 -14.58 2.19
CA GLU A 37 14.36 -13.80 3.29
C GLU A 37 14.28 -12.29 3.00
N ALA A 38 14.58 -11.88 1.76
CA ALA A 38 14.46 -10.49 1.35
C ALA A 38 12.99 -10.02 1.39
N ALA A 39 12.07 -10.88 0.96
CA ALA A 39 10.63 -10.57 1.03
C ALA A 39 10.19 -10.38 2.48
N PHE A 40 10.63 -11.24 3.39
CA PHE A 40 10.28 -11.14 4.80
C PHE A 40 10.86 -9.88 5.46
N SER A 41 12.09 -9.53 5.10
CA SER A 41 12.70 -8.29 5.59
C SER A 41 11.90 -7.07 5.16
N PHE A 42 11.40 -7.08 3.94
CA PHE A 42 10.54 -6.02 3.44
C PHE A 42 9.23 -5.93 4.24
N ILE A 43 8.59 -7.07 4.51
CA ILE A 43 7.36 -7.13 5.31
C ILE A 43 7.60 -6.56 6.70
N THR A 44 8.74 -6.90 7.31
CA THR A 44 9.12 -6.36 8.62
C THR A 44 9.24 -4.83 8.57
N HIS A 45 9.84 -4.31 7.52
CA HIS A 45 9.98 -2.87 7.30
C HIS A 45 8.61 -2.19 7.16
N VAL A 46 7.72 -2.79 6.35
CA VAL A 46 6.36 -2.26 6.16
C VAL A 46 5.57 -2.29 7.48
N THR A 47 5.76 -3.34 8.27
CA THR A 47 5.11 -3.46 9.58
C THR A 47 5.43 -2.26 10.47
N ALA A 48 6.70 -1.86 10.52
CA ALA A 48 7.11 -0.71 11.34
C ALA A 48 6.44 0.59 10.86
N ILE A 49 6.37 0.78 9.55
CA ILE A 49 5.72 1.97 8.97
C ILE A 49 4.22 1.98 9.29
N ALA A 50 3.56 0.84 9.11
CA ALA A 50 2.12 0.71 9.37
C ALA A 50 1.79 1.02 10.84
N GLU A 51 2.61 0.53 11.76
CA GLU A 51 2.42 0.79 13.18
C GLU A 51 2.63 2.26 13.52
N GLU A 52 3.63 2.89 12.94
CA GLU A 52 3.91 4.31 13.14
C GLU A 52 2.73 5.17 12.67
N LEU A 53 2.15 4.84 11.53
CA LEU A 53 1.02 5.57 10.96
C LEU A 53 -0.33 5.13 11.53
N ASN A 54 -0.35 4.06 12.30
CA ASN A 54 -1.57 3.42 12.79
C ASN A 54 -2.55 3.15 11.65
N HIS A 55 -2.01 2.64 10.53
CA HIS A 55 -2.80 2.31 9.34
C HIS A 55 -2.21 1.05 8.73
N HIS A 56 -2.98 -0.04 8.68
CA HIS A 56 -2.46 -1.36 8.41
C HIS A 56 -2.86 -1.86 7.03
N PRO A 57 -1.90 -2.39 6.26
CA PRO A 57 -2.18 -2.93 4.93
C PRO A 57 -2.74 -4.35 5.02
N ARG A 58 -3.34 -4.80 3.92
CA ARG A 58 -3.55 -6.21 3.67
C ARG A 58 -2.43 -6.67 2.75
N TRP A 59 -1.81 -7.81 3.01
CA TRP A 59 -0.79 -8.33 2.11
C TRP A 59 -0.86 -9.84 1.99
N GLU A 60 -0.26 -10.35 0.90
CA GLU A 60 -0.02 -11.76 0.69
C GLU A 60 1.45 -11.93 0.36
N ASN A 61 2.06 -12.95 0.95
CA ASN A 61 3.44 -13.30 0.64
C ASN A 61 3.48 -14.75 0.18
N GLU A 62 4.08 -14.95 -0.99
CA GLU A 62 4.38 -16.28 -1.51
C GLU A 62 5.83 -16.26 -1.97
N TYR A 63 6.69 -16.99 -1.28
CA TYR A 63 8.12 -17.06 -1.53
C TYR A 63 8.74 -15.66 -1.63
N ASN A 64 9.16 -15.24 -2.82
CA ASN A 64 9.85 -13.96 -3.04
C ASN A 64 8.89 -12.83 -3.47
N LYS A 65 7.59 -13.09 -3.48
CA LYS A 65 6.58 -12.14 -3.94
C LYS A 65 5.76 -11.62 -2.77
N VAL A 66 5.54 -10.31 -2.76
CA VAL A 66 4.65 -9.66 -1.78
C VAL A 66 3.67 -8.77 -2.52
N ASP A 67 2.38 -9.04 -2.33
CA ASP A 67 1.31 -8.19 -2.85
C ASP A 67 0.77 -7.36 -1.69
N ILE A 68 0.71 -6.04 -1.87
CA ILE A 68 0.17 -5.14 -0.85
C ILE A 68 -1.10 -4.48 -1.36
N GLU A 69 -2.14 -4.46 -0.52
CA GLU A 69 -3.38 -3.76 -0.79
C GLU A 69 -3.64 -2.77 0.34
N LEU A 70 -3.96 -1.53 -0.03
CA LEU A 70 -4.23 -0.46 0.93
C LEU A 70 -5.67 0.00 0.81
N TYR A 71 -6.33 0.17 1.95
CA TYR A 71 -7.74 0.47 2.03
C TYR A 71 -8.05 1.01 3.42
N THR A 72 -9.01 1.92 3.53
CA THR A 72 -9.41 2.48 4.83
C THR A 72 -10.79 1.98 5.19
N HIS A 73 -10.86 1.00 6.10
CA HIS A 73 -12.12 0.37 6.49
C HIS A 73 -13.13 1.36 7.05
N ASP A 74 -12.70 2.27 7.89
CA ASP A 74 -13.59 3.25 8.53
C ASP A 74 -14.27 4.19 7.53
N ALA A 75 -13.65 4.41 6.39
CA ALA A 75 -14.20 5.26 5.33
C ALA A 75 -14.85 4.45 4.21
N ASP A 76 -14.76 3.12 4.28
CA ASP A 76 -15.23 2.22 3.24
C ASP A 76 -14.69 2.60 1.85
N GLY A 77 -13.39 2.86 1.79
CA GLY A 77 -12.74 3.27 0.55
C GLY A 77 -11.32 3.76 0.79
N ILE A 78 -10.75 4.34 -0.25
CA ILE A 78 -9.40 4.89 -0.21
C ILE A 78 -9.43 6.30 0.34
N THR A 79 -8.47 6.62 1.22
CA THR A 79 -8.30 7.95 1.79
C THR A 79 -6.86 8.41 1.64
N GLU A 80 -6.56 9.62 2.08
CA GLU A 80 -5.18 10.12 2.10
C GLU A 80 -4.24 9.23 2.89
N LYS A 81 -4.72 8.54 3.93
CA LYS A 81 -3.89 7.64 4.72
C LYS A 81 -3.28 6.52 3.88
N ASP A 82 -4.04 6.03 2.90
CA ASP A 82 -3.54 4.98 2.01
C ASP A 82 -2.39 5.49 1.15
N PHE A 83 -2.49 6.72 0.66
CA PHE A 83 -1.44 7.33 -0.14
C PHE A 83 -0.21 7.68 0.69
N ILE A 84 -0.40 8.13 1.93
CA ILE A 84 0.73 8.39 2.84
C ILE A 84 1.48 7.08 3.10
N LEU A 85 0.76 6.01 3.37
CA LEU A 85 1.38 4.70 3.59
C LEU A 85 2.10 4.22 2.34
N ALA A 86 1.50 4.35 1.16
CA ALA A 86 2.13 3.97 -0.11
C ALA A 86 3.44 4.74 -0.31
N GLN A 87 3.44 6.04 -0.08
CA GLN A 87 4.64 6.87 -0.18
C GLN A 87 5.76 6.39 0.76
N LYS A 88 5.41 6.09 1.99
CA LYS A 88 6.38 5.61 2.98
C LYS A 88 6.94 4.25 2.61
N ILE A 89 6.11 3.35 2.09
CA ILE A 89 6.55 2.05 1.62
C ILE A 89 7.56 2.20 0.47
N ASP A 90 7.36 3.18 -0.40
CA ASP A 90 8.19 3.39 -1.59
C ASP A 90 9.57 4.01 -1.28
N GLN A 91 9.75 4.53 -0.08
CA GLN A 91 11.01 5.17 0.31
C GLN A 91 12.12 4.17 0.59
#